data_b3b79e4dfffaefc138e853d950b8105a
#
_entry.id   b3b79e4dfffaefc138e853d950b8105a
#
_cell.length_a   1.000
_cell.length_b   1.000
_cell.length_c   1.000
_cell.angle_alpha   90.00
_cell.angle_beta   90.00
_cell.angle_gamma   90.00
#
_symmetry.space_group_name_H-M   'P 1'
#
loop_
_entity.id
_entity.type
_entity.pdbx_description
1 polymer ?
#
loop_
_entity_poly.entity_id
_entity_poly.type
_entity_poly.pdbx_seq_one_letter_code
_entity_poly.pdbx_strand_id
1 'polypeptide(L)'
;MRYRQIVFDVDGTLVDTEQAVICSLQDTLAQMTGQRAEAEELTFALGIPGEDALRLLQVRDIPAALALWDQRMEAYRDMIRVFEGVEELLRDLQAAGYGLGVVTSKTREEFAHDLAGFEIVQYFDCVVCADDTVHHKPDSEPLLYYLEQTGCQGDELLYIGDSVY
;
A
#
# COMPACT_ATOMS: atom_id res chain seq x y z
N MET A 1 -9.95 -20.99 -17.26
CA MET A 1 -8.83 -20.07 -16.93
C MET A 1 -8.04 -20.71 -15.80
N ARG A 2 -6.70 -20.54 -15.77
CA ARG A 2 -5.87 -21.03 -14.66
C ARG A 2 -6.09 -20.19 -13.39
N TYR A 3 -6.13 -18.87 -13.54
CA TYR A 3 -6.38 -17.95 -12.44
C TYR A 3 -7.82 -17.47 -12.45
N ARG A 4 -8.38 -17.23 -11.27
CA ARG A 4 -9.74 -16.70 -11.05
C ARG A 4 -9.69 -15.35 -10.35
N GLN A 5 -8.65 -15.13 -9.54
CA GLN A 5 -8.41 -13.90 -8.79
C GLN A 5 -7.08 -13.29 -9.22
N ILE A 6 -7.08 -11.98 -9.48
CA ILE A 6 -5.87 -11.19 -9.68
C ILE A 6 -5.83 -10.15 -8.57
N VAL A 7 -4.78 -10.23 -7.77
CA VAL A 7 -4.62 -9.45 -6.55
C VAL A 7 -3.41 -8.55 -6.70
N PHE A 8 -3.57 -7.30 -6.36
CA PHE A 8 -2.55 -6.28 -6.54
C PHE A 8 -2.08 -5.73 -5.18
N ASP A 9 -0.81 -5.35 -5.13
CA ASP A 9 -0.35 -4.34 -4.19
C ASP A 9 -0.82 -2.96 -4.64
N VAL A 10 -0.70 -1.95 -3.79
CA VAL A 10 -1.10 -0.57 -4.08
C VAL A 10 0.11 0.27 -4.45
N ASP A 11 0.98 0.51 -3.47
CA ASP A 11 2.13 1.41 -3.62
C ASP A 11 3.14 0.82 -4.60
N GLY A 12 3.59 1.60 -5.58
CA GLY A 12 4.53 1.13 -6.61
C GLY A 12 3.94 0.18 -7.66
N THR A 13 2.69 -0.28 -7.49
CA THR A 13 2.03 -1.22 -8.39
C THR A 13 0.81 -0.60 -9.09
N LEU A 14 -0.17 -0.13 -8.34
CA LEU A 14 -1.36 0.55 -8.86
C LEU A 14 -1.19 2.06 -8.83
N VAL A 15 -0.49 2.57 -7.82
CA VAL A 15 -0.39 3.99 -7.50
C VAL A 15 1.07 4.35 -7.26
N ASP A 16 1.50 5.45 -7.89
CA ASP A 16 2.79 6.07 -7.63
C ASP A 16 2.66 6.96 -6.38
N THR A 17 3.19 6.46 -5.28
CA THR A 17 3.21 7.15 -3.98
C THR A 17 4.63 7.49 -3.53
N GLU A 18 5.65 7.08 -4.27
CA GLU A 18 7.05 7.13 -3.85
C GLU A 18 7.46 8.51 -3.37
N GLN A 19 7.26 9.55 -4.18
CA GLN A 19 7.65 10.90 -3.81
C GLN A 19 6.87 11.45 -2.61
N ALA A 20 5.58 11.16 -2.53
CA ALA A 20 4.74 11.61 -1.41
C ALA A 20 5.21 10.98 -0.09
N VAL A 21 5.45 9.66 -0.10
CA VAL A 21 5.96 8.91 1.07
C VAL A 21 7.33 9.44 1.50
N ILE A 22 8.28 9.55 0.58
CA ILE A 22 9.65 9.99 0.90
C ILE A 22 9.66 11.42 1.42
N CYS A 23 9.01 12.37 0.74
CA CYS A 23 9.00 13.77 1.15
C CYS A 23 8.31 13.97 2.51
N SER A 24 7.18 13.32 2.74
CA SER A 24 6.46 13.41 4.01
C SER A 24 7.24 12.81 5.17
N LEU A 25 7.92 11.67 4.93
CA LEU A 25 8.78 11.03 5.93
C LEU A 25 10.01 11.90 6.25
N GLN A 26 10.65 12.51 5.24
CA GLN A 26 11.74 13.45 5.45
C GLN A 26 11.31 14.63 6.34
N ASP A 27 10.14 15.21 6.09
CA ASP A 27 9.62 16.34 6.87
C ASP A 27 9.27 15.90 8.30
N THR A 28 8.72 14.69 8.45
CA THR A 28 8.42 14.09 9.76
C THR A 28 9.70 13.91 10.58
N LEU A 29 10.72 13.29 10.00
CA LEU A 29 12.00 13.07 10.68
C LEU A 29 12.69 14.39 11.01
N ALA A 30 12.70 15.37 10.09
CA ALA A 30 13.28 16.68 10.33
C ALA A 30 12.62 17.37 11.53
N GLN A 31 11.31 17.28 11.67
CA GLN A 31 10.58 17.83 12.80
C GLN A 31 10.85 17.09 14.12
N MET A 32 10.90 15.75 14.07
CA MET A 32 11.08 14.91 15.26
C MET A 32 12.53 14.90 15.78
N THR A 33 13.51 14.98 14.89
CA THR A 33 14.93 14.78 15.23
C THR A 33 15.80 16.04 15.00
N GLY A 34 15.29 17.03 14.28
CA GLY A 34 16.05 18.21 13.84
C GLY A 34 16.98 17.94 12.66
N GLN A 35 16.95 16.74 12.07
CA GLN A 35 17.79 16.33 10.93
C GLN A 35 16.91 15.83 9.79
N ARG A 36 17.18 16.29 8.56
CA ARG A 36 16.54 15.77 7.36
C ARG A 36 17.37 14.61 6.82
N ALA A 37 16.74 13.45 6.68
CA ALA A 37 17.36 12.28 6.06
C ALA A 37 17.41 12.47 4.54
N GLU A 38 18.38 11.82 3.88
CA GLU A 38 18.44 11.79 2.42
C GLU A 38 17.35 10.84 1.87
N ALA A 39 16.84 11.14 0.68
CA ALA A 39 15.74 10.38 0.08
C ALA A 39 16.10 8.90 -0.12
N GLU A 40 17.34 8.64 -0.56
CA GLU A 40 17.85 7.29 -0.81
C GLU A 40 17.90 6.43 0.45
N GLU A 41 18.07 7.04 1.63
CA GLU A 41 18.10 6.36 2.92
C GLU A 41 16.70 5.91 3.37
N LEU A 42 15.64 6.48 2.77
CA LEU A 42 14.25 6.25 3.16
C LEU A 42 13.49 5.31 2.20
N THR A 43 14.11 4.90 1.10
CA THR A 43 13.46 4.03 0.08
C THR A 43 12.99 2.70 0.64
N PHE A 44 13.62 2.18 1.71
CA PHE A 44 13.18 0.95 2.38
C PHE A 44 11.78 1.07 3.01
N ALA A 45 11.31 2.29 3.29
CA ALA A 45 9.99 2.53 3.86
C ALA A 45 8.84 2.29 2.86
N LEU A 46 9.20 2.20 1.57
CA LEU A 46 8.22 1.88 0.53
C LEU A 46 7.79 0.41 0.63
N GLY A 47 6.49 0.16 0.69
CA GLY A 47 5.93 -1.19 0.72
C GLY A 47 5.88 -1.89 2.09
N ILE A 48 6.36 -1.25 3.18
CA ILE A 48 6.21 -1.76 4.55
C ILE A 48 5.26 -0.88 5.37
N PRO A 49 4.65 -1.40 6.45
CA PRO A 49 3.83 -0.59 7.35
C PRO A 49 4.61 0.58 7.95
N GLY A 50 3.98 1.74 8.05
CA GLY A 50 4.62 2.97 8.55
C GLY A 50 5.20 2.81 9.96
N GLU A 51 4.54 2.04 10.83
CA GLU A 51 5.04 1.74 12.17
C GLU A 51 6.38 0.99 12.13
N ASP A 52 6.52 0.02 11.21
CA ASP A 52 7.75 -0.74 11.06
C ASP A 52 8.87 0.12 10.46
N ALA A 53 8.55 0.99 9.51
CA ALA A 53 9.50 1.97 8.98
C ALA A 53 10.06 2.87 10.08
N LEU A 54 9.20 3.42 10.94
CA LEU A 54 9.61 4.28 12.05
C LEU A 54 10.41 3.53 13.13
N ARG A 55 10.11 2.23 13.37
CA ARG A 55 10.93 1.37 14.24
C ARG A 55 12.34 1.18 13.69
N LEU A 56 12.47 0.89 12.39
CA LEU A 56 13.77 0.76 11.74
C LEU A 56 14.58 2.05 11.79
N LEU A 57 13.92 3.20 11.70
CA LEU A 57 14.51 4.54 11.86
C LEU A 57 14.80 4.90 13.32
N GLN A 58 14.52 3.99 14.27
CA GLN A 58 14.74 4.18 15.71
C GLN A 58 14.05 5.43 16.27
N VAL A 59 12.91 5.79 15.72
CA VAL A 59 12.08 6.88 16.25
C VAL A 59 11.55 6.50 17.62
N ARG A 60 11.70 7.40 18.61
CA ARG A 60 11.37 7.10 20.02
C ARG A 60 9.86 7.09 20.29
N ASP A 61 9.15 8.03 19.71
CA ASP A 61 7.70 8.20 19.90
C ASP A 61 7.00 7.87 18.58
N ILE A 62 6.79 6.58 18.35
CA ILE A 62 6.18 6.07 17.12
C ILE A 62 4.75 6.59 16.93
N PRO A 63 3.85 6.57 17.94
CA PRO A 63 2.50 7.10 17.77
C PRO A 63 2.48 8.59 17.35
N ALA A 64 3.32 9.42 17.97
CA ALA A 64 3.41 10.82 17.62
C ALA A 64 4.00 11.03 16.21
N ALA A 65 4.98 10.19 15.83
CA ALA A 65 5.59 10.25 14.51
C ALA A 65 4.63 9.79 13.40
N LEU A 66 3.83 8.74 13.63
CA LEU A 66 2.78 8.31 12.69
C LEU A 66 1.77 9.42 12.46
N ALA A 67 1.19 9.97 13.54
CA ALA A 67 0.21 11.06 13.44
C ALA A 67 0.78 12.29 12.70
N LEU A 68 2.07 12.59 12.90
CA LEU A 68 2.75 13.66 12.19
C LEU A 68 2.97 13.30 10.72
N TRP A 69 3.34 12.05 10.43
CA TRP A 69 3.58 11.59 9.07
C TRP A 69 2.29 11.63 8.25
N ASP A 70 1.16 11.16 8.79
CA ASP A 70 -0.16 11.26 8.16
C ASP A 70 -0.50 12.72 7.85
N GLN A 71 -0.28 13.63 8.81
CA GLN A 71 -0.48 15.05 8.57
C GLN A 71 0.42 15.60 7.46
N ARG A 72 1.67 15.12 7.34
CA ARG A 72 2.59 15.51 6.28
C ARG A 72 2.22 14.92 4.93
N MET A 73 1.72 13.67 4.90
CA MET A 73 1.23 13.03 3.67
C MET A 73 0.18 13.89 2.97
N GLU A 74 -0.72 14.54 3.73
CA GLU A 74 -1.73 15.43 3.15
C GLU A 74 -1.12 16.58 2.31
N ALA A 75 0.02 17.11 2.73
CA ALA A 75 0.71 18.19 1.98
C ALA A 75 1.30 17.70 0.63
N TYR A 76 1.49 16.41 0.46
CA TYR A 76 2.06 15.78 -0.74
C TYR A 76 1.04 14.96 -1.54
N ARG A 77 -0.23 15.00 -1.15
CA ARG A 77 -1.30 14.23 -1.78
C ARG A 77 -1.41 14.43 -3.29
N ASP A 78 -1.19 15.66 -3.76
CA ASP A 78 -1.21 15.98 -5.19
C ASP A 78 -0.09 15.29 -6.00
N MET A 79 0.88 14.69 -5.33
CA MET A 79 1.92 13.87 -5.97
C MET A 79 1.48 12.42 -6.20
N ILE A 80 0.44 11.95 -5.48
CA ILE A 80 -0.07 10.58 -5.59
C ILE A 80 -0.86 10.46 -6.90
N ARG A 81 -0.53 9.46 -7.72
CA ARG A 81 -1.14 9.24 -9.03
C ARG A 81 -1.33 7.76 -9.32
N VAL A 82 -2.44 7.42 -9.93
CA VAL A 82 -2.60 6.09 -10.55
C VAL A 82 -1.65 5.99 -11.74
N PHE A 83 -0.92 4.87 -11.84
CA PHE A 83 -0.05 4.65 -12.99
C PHE A 83 -0.86 4.61 -14.30
N GLU A 84 -0.25 5.12 -15.37
CA GLU A 84 -0.87 5.10 -16.70
C GLU A 84 -1.23 3.67 -17.13
N GLY A 85 -2.44 3.48 -17.63
CA GLY A 85 -2.95 2.19 -18.09
C GLY A 85 -3.56 1.30 -17.01
N VAL A 86 -3.40 1.60 -15.71
CA VAL A 86 -3.95 0.77 -14.61
C VAL A 86 -5.46 0.69 -14.68
N GLU A 87 -6.15 1.82 -14.85
CA GLU A 87 -7.61 1.81 -14.91
C GLU A 87 -8.14 1.01 -16.10
N GLU A 88 -7.49 1.15 -17.26
CA GLU A 88 -7.83 0.37 -18.45
C GLU A 88 -7.60 -1.12 -18.22
N LEU A 89 -6.46 -1.50 -17.62
CA LEU A 89 -6.14 -2.88 -17.26
C LEU A 89 -7.21 -3.48 -16.32
N LEU A 90 -7.57 -2.77 -15.24
CA LEU A 90 -8.55 -3.27 -14.27
C LEU A 90 -9.92 -3.48 -14.91
N ARG A 91 -10.35 -2.54 -15.75
CA ARG A 91 -11.59 -2.64 -16.52
C ARG A 91 -11.57 -3.86 -17.45
N ASP A 92 -10.49 -4.08 -18.17
CA ASP A 92 -10.35 -5.19 -19.12
C ASP A 92 -10.32 -6.54 -18.40
N LEU A 93 -9.63 -6.63 -17.25
CA LEU A 93 -9.59 -7.83 -16.42
C LEU A 93 -10.98 -8.15 -15.85
N GLN A 94 -11.71 -7.16 -15.36
CA GLN A 94 -13.09 -7.34 -14.87
C GLN A 94 -14.01 -7.79 -16.01
N ALA A 95 -13.91 -7.17 -17.20
CA ALA A 95 -14.68 -7.57 -18.38
C ALA A 95 -14.35 -8.99 -18.85
N ALA A 96 -13.13 -9.46 -18.64
CA ALA A 96 -12.70 -10.83 -18.91
C ALA A 96 -13.18 -11.84 -17.85
N GLY A 97 -13.82 -11.39 -16.78
CA GLY A 97 -14.43 -12.22 -15.74
C GLY A 97 -13.49 -12.63 -14.62
N TYR A 98 -12.37 -11.94 -14.43
CA TYR A 98 -11.52 -12.12 -13.25
C TYR A 98 -12.11 -11.38 -12.05
N GLY A 99 -12.05 -12.00 -10.86
CA GLY A 99 -12.19 -11.28 -9.61
C GLY A 99 -10.94 -10.45 -9.34
N LEU A 100 -11.11 -9.23 -8.85
CA LEU A 100 -10.00 -8.31 -8.59
C LEU A 100 -9.93 -7.99 -7.11
N GLY A 101 -8.70 -7.94 -6.58
CA GLY A 101 -8.50 -7.61 -5.19
C GLY A 101 -7.21 -6.87 -4.90
N VAL A 102 -7.09 -6.43 -3.67
CA VAL A 102 -5.93 -5.74 -3.14
C VAL A 102 -5.45 -6.43 -1.87
N VAL A 103 -4.13 -6.57 -1.75
CA VAL A 103 -3.45 -6.90 -0.48
C VAL A 103 -2.30 -5.90 -0.30
N THR A 104 -2.45 -4.99 0.67
CA THR A 104 -1.55 -3.85 0.86
C THR A 104 -0.99 -3.77 2.28
N SER A 105 0.17 -3.13 2.44
CA SER A 105 0.75 -2.78 3.75
C SER A 105 0.16 -1.51 4.35
N LYS A 106 -0.72 -0.79 3.63
CA LYS A 106 -1.49 0.32 4.18
C LYS A 106 -2.53 -0.17 5.19
N THR A 107 -2.77 0.62 6.23
CA THR A 107 -3.99 0.48 7.04
C THR A 107 -5.23 0.82 6.21
N ARG A 108 -6.39 0.43 6.68
CA ARG A 108 -7.66 0.73 6.00
C ARG A 108 -7.93 2.24 5.91
N GLU A 109 -7.52 2.97 6.94
CA GLU A 109 -7.64 4.43 6.95
C GLU A 109 -6.74 5.08 5.89
N GLU A 110 -5.45 4.68 5.82
CA GLU A 110 -4.50 5.14 4.79
C GLU A 110 -4.98 4.78 3.38
N PHE A 111 -5.44 3.53 3.17
CA PHE A 111 -5.99 3.10 1.88
C PHE A 111 -7.18 3.98 1.46
N ALA A 112 -8.15 4.18 2.34
CA ALA A 112 -9.32 5.00 2.05
C ALA A 112 -8.96 6.47 1.80
N HIS A 113 -7.99 7.00 2.54
CA HIS A 113 -7.54 8.38 2.41
C HIS A 113 -6.77 8.62 1.11
N ASP A 114 -5.75 7.80 0.85
CA ASP A 114 -4.83 8.01 -0.28
C ASP A 114 -5.48 7.72 -1.62
N LEU A 115 -6.43 6.75 -1.66
CA LEU A 115 -7.17 6.42 -2.87
C LEU A 115 -8.49 7.17 -3.01
N ALA A 116 -8.83 8.08 -2.07
CA ALA A 116 -10.03 8.90 -2.18
C ALA A 116 -9.99 9.75 -3.47
N GLY A 117 -11.00 9.57 -4.31
CA GLY A 117 -11.12 10.28 -5.59
C GLY A 117 -10.53 9.53 -6.78
N PHE A 118 -9.85 8.39 -6.58
CA PHE A 118 -9.47 7.51 -7.69
C PHE A 118 -10.57 6.50 -8.01
N GLU A 119 -10.98 6.43 -9.27
CA GLU A 119 -12.05 5.52 -9.71
C GLU A 119 -11.64 4.04 -9.67
N ILE A 120 -10.35 3.73 -9.55
CA ILE A 120 -9.85 2.34 -9.53
C ILE A 120 -10.39 1.52 -8.36
N VAL A 121 -10.76 2.16 -7.25
CA VAL A 121 -11.27 1.47 -6.04
C VAL A 121 -12.54 0.66 -6.32
N GLN A 122 -13.37 1.10 -7.27
CA GLN A 122 -14.63 0.44 -7.63
C GLN A 122 -14.45 -0.94 -8.28
N TYR A 123 -13.25 -1.25 -8.78
CA TYR A 123 -12.97 -2.53 -9.46
C TYR A 123 -12.67 -3.68 -8.48
N PHE A 124 -12.37 -3.40 -7.22
CA PHE A 124 -11.93 -4.42 -6.27
C PHE A 124 -13.07 -5.02 -5.47
N ASP A 125 -13.21 -6.35 -5.58
CA ASP A 125 -14.21 -7.14 -4.85
C ASP A 125 -13.81 -7.37 -3.40
N CYS A 126 -12.50 -7.42 -3.12
CA CYS A 126 -11.93 -7.66 -1.80
C CYS A 126 -10.65 -6.85 -1.60
N VAL A 127 -10.54 -6.19 -0.45
CA VAL A 127 -9.37 -5.40 -0.06
C VAL A 127 -8.92 -5.84 1.32
N VAL A 128 -7.67 -6.29 1.41
CA VAL A 128 -6.99 -6.66 2.67
C VAL A 128 -5.93 -5.61 2.96
N CYS A 129 -6.06 -4.98 4.13
CA CYS A 129 -5.17 -3.93 4.62
C CYS A 129 -4.30 -4.46 5.78
N ALA A 130 -3.30 -3.70 6.20
CA ALA A 130 -2.39 -4.10 7.27
C ALA A 130 -3.12 -4.41 8.58
N ASP A 131 -4.17 -3.65 8.92
CA ASP A 131 -4.96 -3.81 10.13
C ASP A 131 -5.97 -4.98 10.09
N ASP A 132 -6.09 -5.69 8.98
CA ASP A 132 -6.91 -6.91 8.88
C ASP A 132 -6.17 -8.17 9.37
N THR A 133 -4.83 -8.11 9.55
CA THR A 133 -3.99 -9.26 9.94
C THR A 133 -2.98 -8.89 11.02
N VAL A 134 -2.50 -9.89 11.75
CA VAL A 134 -1.50 -9.70 12.82
C VAL A 134 -0.08 -9.60 12.23
N HIS A 135 0.22 -10.42 11.23
CA HIS A 135 1.49 -10.38 10.52
C HIS A 135 1.28 -9.75 9.15
N HIS A 136 2.24 -8.91 8.76
CA HIS A 136 2.17 -8.14 7.52
C HIS A 136 3.11 -8.74 6.47
N LYS A 137 2.99 -8.31 5.22
CA LYS A 137 3.95 -8.67 4.18
C LYS A 137 5.39 -8.43 4.67
N PRO A 138 6.36 -9.35 4.44
CA PRO A 138 6.31 -10.50 3.53
C PRO A 138 5.72 -11.79 4.14
N ASP A 139 5.06 -11.76 5.29
CA ASP A 139 4.35 -12.93 5.80
C ASP A 139 3.21 -13.31 4.85
N SER A 140 2.88 -14.57 4.81
CA SER A 140 1.81 -15.09 3.97
C SER A 140 0.40 -14.82 4.52
N GLU A 141 0.28 -14.39 5.79
CA GLU A 141 -1.00 -14.21 6.47
C GLU A 141 -1.98 -13.31 5.69
N PRO A 142 -1.58 -12.13 5.14
CA PRO A 142 -2.51 -11.29 4.37
C PRO A 142 -3.08 -11.98 3.13
N LEU A 143 -2.26 -12.75 2.41
CA LEU A 143 -2.73 -13.51 1.24
C LEU A 143 -3.61 -14.69 1.66
N LEU A 144 -3.29 -15.39 2.74
CA LEU A 144 -4.12 -16.48 3.28
C LEU A 144 -5.47 -15.94 3.75
N TYR A 145 -5.48 -14.77 4.40
CA TYR A 145 -6.71 -14.08 4.79
C TYR A 145 -7.56 -13.71 3.56
N TYR A 146 -6.93 -13.17 2.50
CA TYR A 146 -7.61 -12.89 1.24
C TYR A 146 -8.26 -14.15 0.64
N LEU A 147 -7.55 -15.29 0.62
CA LEU A 147 -8.09 -16.58 0.13
C LEU A 147 -9.31 -17.03 0.94
N GLU A 148 -9.26 -16.86 2.26
CA GLU A 148 -10.39 -17.19 3.15
C GLU A 148 -11.62 -16.30 2.86
N GLN A 149 -11.43 -14.99 2.70
CA GLN A 149 -12.51 -14.05 2.41
C GLN A 149 -13.18 -14.32 1.07
N THR A 150 -12.41 -14.74 0.06
CA THR A 150 -12.92 -14.93 -1.32
C THR A 150 -13.30 -16.38 -1.62
N GLY A 151 -12.91 -17.33 -0.77
CA GLY A 151 -13.07 -18.77 -1.02
C GLY A 151 -12.25 -19.29 -2.21
N CYS A 152 -11.25 -18.52 -2.67
CA CYS A 152 -10.37 -18.88 -3.76
C CYS A 152 -9.27 -19.84 -3.28
N GLN A 153 -8.81 -20.74 -4.15
CA GLN A 153 -7.65 -21.59 -3.85
C GLN A 153 -6.35 -20.89 -4.26
N GLY A 154 -5.25 -21.19 -3.58
CA GLY A 154 -3.97 -20.51 -3.82
C GLY A 154 -3.40 -20.65 -5.24
N ASP A 155 -3.71 -21.76 -5.94
CA ASP A 155 -3.30 -21.99 -7.33
C ASP A 155 -4.21 -21.29 -8.37
N GLU A 156 -5.33 -20.71 -7.92
CA GLU A 156 -6.25 -19.90 -8.71
C GLU A 156 -5.99 -18.39 -8.55
N LEU A 157 -5.07 -17.97 -7.67
CA LEU A 157 -4.72 -16.58 -7.39
C LEU A 157 -3.41 -16.21 -8.06
N LEU A 158 -3.37 -15.03 -8.67
CA LEU A 158 -2.15 -14.36 -9.13
C LEU A 158 -1.97 -13.07 -8.32
N TYR A 159 -0.86 -12.94 -7.61
CA TYR A 159 -0.49 -11.71 -6.92
C TYR A 159 0.50 -10.91 -7.76
N ILE A 160 0.28 -9.60 -7.83
CA ILE A 160 1.11 -8.65 -8.59
C ILE A 160 1.54 -7.55 -7.61
N GLY A 161 2.84 -7.35 -7.49
CA GLY A 161 3.46 -6.31 -6.67
C GLY A 161 4.84 -5.96 -7.22
N ASP A 162 5.35 -4.79 -6.86
CA ASP A 162 6.65 -4.26 -7.29
C ASP A 162 7.79 -4.65 -6.36
N SER A 163 7.48 -5.03 -5.13
CA SER A 163 8.45 -5.37 -4.10
C SER A 163 8.43 -6.84 -3.71
N VAL A 164 9.46 -7.27 -2.97
CA VAL A 164 9.53 -8.61 -2.35
C VAL A 164 8.78 -8.70 -1.01
N TYR A 165 8.20 -7.59 -0.57
CA TYR A 165 7.43 -7.47 0.66
C TYR A 165 5.94 -7.60 0.41
#